data_ddb12f28aa863adc93a3d959f8fedffb
#
_entry.id   ddb12f28aa863adc93a3d959f8fedffb
#
_cell.length_a   1.000
_cell.length_b   1.000
_cell.length_c   1.000
_cell.angle_alpha   90.00
_cell.angle_beta   90.00
_cell.angle_gamma   90.00
#
_symmetry.space_group_name_H-M   'P 1'
#
loop_
_entity.id
_entity.type
_entity.pdbx_description
1 polymer ?
#
loop_
_entity_poly.entity_id
_entity_poly.type
_entity_poly.pdbx_seq_one_letter_code
_entity_poly.pdbx_strand_id
1 'polypeptide(L)'
;MTGRRYVESLRDGREVWIDGERVDDVTTHPAFKDMIAELARIYDLQNSEKYRDEMTCIDPATGRRISVSWLWPRSAEDLKRKRRNSELWNELSWGQLGRSPDILAPYIISALHLKDQFSAVKHPKCDFGDNIENYYKYCMGHDLFLTHALGDPQVDRSTQPQNEQRTVAEEEEVALHVVEETKDGVIVTGGKQLSTAAPHSHECYVSLVGDLCAAQQSEMRSRLFHSDQLTRAQDPGARAGVALVRVVGPSIADARRAGLHAVLRPGARPVGPALHALRSDAMVKMLGADGGSVNLNFLGWSNLCRVEVRMRLMTAVATMVAEAIGVIDYREVAAKLGEMATYCEVWRHAMEGIEHLARPTATGQWTLGPARDLHIWFTQVSGRMVELMREICASGIIMQPSERDLANPAIRQYLDRYMRGKDVDIEYKSRLFRLAHDLAASSFGRRQEIYEYWHGGDPDRNRINLLRSFDQKEMKGRIKELLQHPLPHGEVR
;
A
#
# COMPACT_ATOMS: atom_id res chain seq x y z
N MET A 1 9.66 17.40 -4.75
CA MET A 1 10.39 17.15 -3.49
C MET A 1 11.83 16.80 -3.81
N THR A 2 12.82 17.21 -2.99
CA THR A 2 14.19 16.70 -3.01
C THR A 2 14.45 15.89 -1.75
N GLY A 3 15.45 15.00 -1.76
CA GLY A 3 15.77 14.17 -0.59
C GLY A 3 16.10 15.00 0.66
N ARG A 4 16.89 16.07 0.51
CA ARG A 4 17.17 16.99 1.62
C ARG A 4 15.89 17.62 2.18
N ARG A 5 15.03 18.15 1.31
CA ARG A 5 13.77 18.77 1.72
C ARG A 5 12.82 17.76 2.39
N TYR A 6 12.81 16.51 1.90
CA TYR A 6 12.05 15.44 2.50
C TYR A 6 12.53 15.16 3.94
N VAL A 7 13.85 14.99 4.16
CA VAL A 7 14.40 14.75 5.51
C VAL A 7 14.11 15.92 6.45
N GLU A 8 14.32 17.16 5.98
CA GLU A 8 14.04 18.37 6.77
C GLU A 8 12.56 18.47 7.17
N SER A 9 11.64 18.08 6.29
CA SER A 9 10.20 18.16 6.54
C SER A 9 9.70 17.15 7.58
N LEU A 10 10.46 16.08 7.86
CA LEU A 10 10.10 15.11 8.90
C LEU A 10 10.44 15.58 10.33
N ARG A 11 11.15 16.71 10.47
CA ARG A 11 11.46 17.37 11.77
C ARG A 11 10.34 18.32 12.19
N ASP A 12 9.14 17.78 12.32
CA ASP A 12 7.91 18.53 12.49
C ASP A 12 7.32 18.44 13.92
N GLY A 13 8.07 17.84 14.84
CA GLY A 13 7.65 17.67 16.23
C GLY A 13 6.71 16.48 16.48
N ARG A 14 6.64 15.53 15.52
CA ARG A 14 5.87 14.30 15.69
C ARG A 14 6.31 13.52 16.92
N GLU A 15 5.38 12.91 17.62
CA GLU A 15 5.68 12.04 18.76
C GLU A 15 5.64 10.58 18.29
N VAL A 16 6.77 9.92 18.37
CA VAL A 16 6.97 8.52 17.99
C VAL A 16 7.55 7.76 19.17
N TRP A 17 7.01 6.57 19.43
CA TRP A 17 7.49 5.67 20.47
C TRP A 17 7.83 4.32 19.87
N ILE A 18 8.97 3.74 20.28
CA ILE A 18 9.42 2.41 19.89
C ILE A 18 10.08 1.72 21.10
N ASP A 19 9.75 0.45 21.33
CA ASP A 19 10.30 -0.37 22.41
C ASP A 19 10.19 0.28 23.80
N GLY A 20 9.17 1.13 24.02
CA GLY A 20 8.92 1.85 25.27
C GLY A 20 9.65 3.20 25.39
N GLU A 21 10.47 3.57 24.42
CA GLU A 21 11.23 4.81 24.39
C GLU A 21 10.64 5.81 23.40
N ARG A 22 10.67 7.09 23.78
CA ARG A 22 10.31 8.18 22.89
C ARG A 22 11.44 8.47 21.90
N VAL A 23 11.09 8.62 20.64
CA VAL A 23 12.02 8.99 19.56
C VAL A 23 12.11 10.51 19.47
N ASP A 24 13.29 11.07 19.68
CA ASP A 24 13.49 12.53 19.61
C ASP A 24 13.47 13.06 18.18
N ASP A 25 14.15 12.36 17.26
CA ASP A 25 14.21 12.69 15.83
C ASP A 25 14.19 11.41 15.00
N VAL A 26 13.12 11.19 14.23
CA VAL A 26 12.99 10.02 13.35
C VAL A 26 14.06 9.98 12.27
N THR A 27 14.60 11.15 11.88
CA THR A 27 15.60 11.24 10.80
C THR A 27 16.97 10.70 11.21
N THR A 28 17.23 10.61 12.50
CA THR A 28 18.51 10.15 13.06
C THR A 28 18.40 8.84 13.84
N HIS A 29 17.19 8.48 14.26
CA HIS A 29 16.95 7.29 15.07
C HIS A 29 17.29 6.01 14.30
N PRO A 30 18.04 5.04 14.88
CA PRO A 30 18.51 3.83 14.21
C PRO A 30 17.40 2.99 13.54
N ALA A 31 16.20 2.97 14.10
CA ALA A 31 15.07 2.21 13.56
C ALA A 31 14.47 2.82 12.26
N PHE A 32 14.70 4.12 11.99
CA PHE A 32 14.02 4.84 10.91
C PHE A 32 14.96 5.47 9.89
N LYS A 33 16.16 5.88 10.31
CA LYS A 33 17.10 6.69 9.51
C LYS A 33 17.45 6.08 8.14
N ASP A 34 17.65 4.76 8.09
CA ASP A 34 18.07 4.10 6.86
C ASP A 34 16.96 4.09 5.80
N MET A 35 15.71 3.89 6.26
CA MET A 35 14.54 3.98 5.38
C MET A 35 14.30 5.41 4.91
N ILE A 36 14.48 6.40 5.80
CA ILE A 36 14.38 7.82 5.46
C ILE A 36 15.45 8.20 4.44
N ALA A 37 16.69 7.72 4.62
CA ALA A 37 17.77 7.93 3.67
C ALA A 37 17.46 7.32 2.30
N GLU A 38 16.88 6.13 2.26
CA GLU A 38 16.49 5.47 1.01
C GLU A 38 15.36 6.23 0.29
N LEU A 39 14.34 6.68 1.00
CA LEU A 39 13.28 7.52 0.45
C LEU A 39 13.83 8.86 -0.07
N ALA A 40 14.73 9.48 0.68
CA ALA A 40 15.43 10.70 0.27
C ALA A 40 16.20 10.48 -1.04
N ARG A 41 16.94 9.36 -1.15
CA ARG A 41 17.65 8.97 -2.37
C ARG A 41 16.71 8.84 -3.57
N ILE A 42 15.54 8.22 -3.39
CA ILE A 42 14.57 8.05 -4.49
C ILE A 42 13.96 9.40 -4.89
N TYR A 43 13.68 10.30 -3.95
CA TYR A 43 13.25 11.66 -4.26
C TYR A 43 14.32 12.46 -5.04
N ASP A 44 15.60 12.26 -4.75
CA ASP A 44 16.67 12.88 -5.54
C ASP A 44 16.78 12.25 -6.94
N LEU A 45 16.62 10.93 -7.05
CA LEU A 45 16.57 10.24 -8.35
C LEU A 45 15.38 10.67 -9.21
N GLN A 46 14.21 10.92 -8.61
CA GLN A 46 13.04 11.49 -9.31
C GLN A 46 13.39 12.79 -10.03
N ASN A 47 14.28 13.61 -9.46
CA ASN A 47 14.70 14.91 -10.03
C ASN A 47 15.98 14.79 -10.87
N SER A 48 16.60 13.62 -10.95
CA SER A 48 17.82 13.40 -11.74
C SER A 48 17.56 13.44 -13.24
N GLU A 49 18.60 13.74 -14.01
CA GLU A 49 18.53 13.77 -15.48
C GLU A 49 18.01 12.43 -16.05
N LYS A 50 18.37 11.31 -15.42
CA LYS A 50 17.97 9.96 -15.86
C LYS A 50 16.48 9.69 -15.75
N TYR A 51 15.82 10.14 -14.67
CA TYR A 51 14.43 9.74 -14.35
C TYR A 51 13.43 10.88 -14.36
N ARG A 52 13.90 12.13 -14.45
CA ARG A 52 13.04 13.31 -14.32
C ARG A 52 11.86 13.31 -15.29
N ASP A 53 12.07 12.95 -16.52
CA ASP A 53 11.04 13.03 -17.56
C ASP A 53 10.03 11.87 -17.49
N GLU A 54 10.40 10.75 -16.85
CA GLU A 54 9.49 9.64 -16.55
C GLU A 54 8.72 9.86 -15.22
N MET A 55 9.37 10.42 -14.20
CA MET A 55 8.80 10.57 -12.85
C MET A 55 8.18 11.96 -12.61
N THR A 56 8.41 12.93 -13.49
CA THR A 56 7.82 14.28 -13.39
C THR A 56 7.18 14.70 -14.71
N CYS A 57 6.26 15.66 -14.63
CA CYS A 57 5.62 16.27 -15.81
C CYS A 57 5.33 17.75 -15.56
N ILE A 58 4.99 18.47 -16.62
CA ILE A 58 4.46 19.84 -16.49
C ILE A 58 2.95 19.73 -16.27
N ASP A 59 2.48 20.28 -15.17
CA ASP A 59 1.04 20.42 -14.94
C ASP A 59 0.44 21.46 -15.90
N PRO A 60 -0.54 21.07 -16.73
CA PRO A 60 -1.13 22.01 -17.71
C PRO A 60 -1.85 23.20 -17.07
N ALA A 61 -2.34 23.08 -15.85
CA ALA A 61 -3.10 24.11 -15.16
C ALA A 61 -2.19 25.21 -14.57
N THR A 62 -0.99 24.84 -14.12
CA THR A 62 -0.09 25.76 -13.40
C THR A 62 1.20 26.06 -14.15
N GLY A 63 1.53 25.31 -15.20
CA GLY A 63 2.82 25.40 -15.91
C GLY A 63 4.01 24.95 -15.07
N ARG A 64 3.82 24.40 -13.88
CA ARG A 64 4.87 23.94 -12.96
C ARG A 64 5.20 22.48 -13.17
N ARG A 65 6.43 22.11 -12.89
CA ARG A 65 6.85 20.70 -12.85
C ARG A 65 6.36 20.05 -11.55
N ILE A 66 5.64 18.96 -11.69
CA ILE A 66 5.07 18.16 -10.61
C ILE A 66 5.53 16.71 -10.73
N SER A 67 5.43 15.91 -9.66
CA SER A 67 5.56 14.46 -9.74
C SER A 67 4.40 13.85 -10.54
N VAL A 68 4.70 12.87 -11.39
CA VAL A 68 3.68 12.09 -12.12
C VAL A 68 2.74 11.36 -11.14
N SER A 69 3.15 11.10 -9.91
CA SER A 69 2.26 10.57 -8.86
C SER A 69 0.98 11.42 -8.72
N TRP A 70 1.10 12.74 -8.84
CA TRP A 70 0.01 13.72 -8.71
C TRP A 70 -0.65 14.11 -10.05
N LEU A 71 -0.24 13.50 -11.16
CA LEU A 71 -0.84 13.77 -12.47
C LEU A 71 -2.32 13.36 -12.47
N TRP A 72 -3.20 14.33 -12.79
CA TRP A 72 -4.60 14.07 -13.12
C TRP A 72 -4.66 13.45 -14.52
N PRO A 73 -5.08 12.16 -14.65
CA PRO A 73 -5.07 11.51 -15.95
C PRO A 73 -6.21 12.02 -16.85
N ARG A 74 -5.87 12.51 -18.02
CA ARG A 74 -6.80 13.00 -19.07
C ARG A 74 -6.82 12.13 -20.31
N SER A 75 -6.00 11.09 -20.34
CA SER A 75 -5.85 10.16 -21.46
C SER A 75 -5.38 8.79 -20.99
N ALA A 76 -5.50 7.79 -21.86
CA ALA A 76 -4.89 6.47 -21.64
C ALA A 76 -3.36 6.58 -21.50
N GLU A 77 -2.73 7.53 -22.22
CA GLU A 77 -1.29 7.75 -22.13
C GLU A 77 -0.86 8.30 -20.76
N ASP A 78 -1.68 9.17 -20.15
CA ASP A 78 -1.41 9.60 -18.78
C ASP A 78 -1.46 8.46 -17.77
N LEU A 79 -2.34 7.48 -17.97
CA LEU A 79 -2.40 6.28 -17.12
C LEU A 79 -1.15 5.42 -17.29
N LYS A 80 -0.64 5.26 -18.52
CA LYS A 80 0.64 4.56 -18.78
C LYS A 80 1.82 5.29 -18.13
N ARG A 81 1.84 6.62 -18.20
CA ARG A 81 2.86 7.43 -17.50
C ARG A 81 2.80 7.21 -15.99
N LYS A 82 1.61 7.18 -15.41
CA LYS A 82 1.42 6.88 -13.98
C LYS A 82 1.88 5.45 -13.64
N ARG A 83 1.60 4.48 -14.50
CA ARG A 83 2.15 3.12 -14.35
C ARG A 83 3.67 3.15 -14.33
N ARG A 84 4.30 3.75 -15.33
CA ARG A 84 5.76 3.81 -15.41
C ARG A 84 6.38 4.50 -14.19
N ASN A 85 5.78 5.58 -13.71
CA ASN A 85 6.19 6.23 -12.47
C ASN A 85 6.09 5.30 -11.24
N SER A 86 4.98 4.56 -11.10
CA SER A 86 4.81 3.60 -10.00
C SER A 86 5.79 2.44 -10.10
N GLU A 87 6.05 1.94 -11.30
CA GLU A 87 7.10 0.93 -11.54
C GLU A 87 8.47 1.43 -11.08
N LEU A 88 8.85 2.66 -11.44
CA LEU A 88 10.13 3.25 -11.05
C LEU A 88 10.25 3.42 -9.53
N TRP A 89 9.23 3.93 -8.83
CA TRP A 89 9.23 3.96 -7.38
C TRP A 89 9.48 2.57 -6.78
N ASN A 90 8.91 1.55 -7.36
CA ASN A 90 9.02 0.18 -6.89
C ASN A 90 10.31 -0.52 -7.36
N GLU A 91 10.80 -0.27 -8.57
CA GLU A 91 12.10 -0.77 -9.03
C GLU A 91 13.25 -0.22 -8.15
N LEU A 92 13.22 1.09 -7.85
CA LEU A 92 14.21 1.75 -7.01
C LEU A 92 14.17 1.31 -5.53
N SER A 93 13.06 0.74 -5.09
CA SER A 93 12.86 0.16 -3.75
C SER A 93 12.71 -1.36 -3.75
N TRP A 94 12.97 -2.01 -4.87
CA TRP A 94 12.91 -3.46 -5.06
C TRP A 94 11.53 -4.08 -4.75
N GLY A 95 10.44 -3.33 -4.92
CA GLY A 95 9.09 -3.77 -4.61
C GLY A 95 8.83 -4.06 -3.13
N GLN A 96 9.73 -3.63 -2.24
CA GLN A 96 9.67 -3.94 -0.80
C GLN A 96 9.00 -2.84 0.04
N LEU A 97 8.72 -1.68 -0.56
CA LEU A 97 7.96 -0.63 0.11
C LEU A 97 6.46 -0.92 0.04
N GLY A 98 5.87 -1.37 1.13
CA GLY A 98 4.42 -1.59 1.21
C GLY A 98 3.61 -0.30 0.99
N ARG A 99 4.21 0.86 1.27
CA ARG A 99 3.67 2.20 1.00
C ARG A 99 4.79 3.07 0.45
N SER A 100 4.81 3.23 -0.87
CA SER A 100 5.67 4.19 -1.57
C SER A 100 5.00 5.57 -1.61
N PRO A 101 5.74 6.67 -1.81
CA PRO A 101 5.17 8.02 -1.85
C PRO A 101 4.06 8.23 -2.88
N ASP A 102 4.03 7.47 -3.96
CA ASP A 102 3.01 7.55 -5.02
C ASP A 102 1.68 6.87 -4.68
N ILE A 103 1.64 6.02 -3.64
CA ILE A 103 0.52 5.08 -3.43
C ILE A 103 -0.80 5.75 -3.05
N LEU A 104 -0.78 6.86 -2.33
CA LEU A 104 -1.99 7.57 -1.91
C LEU A 104 -2.39 8.72 -2.81
N ALA A 105 -1.56 9.15 -3.74
CA ALA A 105 -1.93 10.16 -4.73
C ALA A 105 -3.20 9.77 -5.51
N PRO A 106 -3.38 8.50 -5.97
CA PRO A 106 -4.63 8.05 -6.58
C PRO A 106 -5.87 8.22 -5.70
N TYR A 107 -5.75 8.09 -4.38
CA TYR A 107 -6.87 8.30 -3.45
C TYR A 107 -7.34 9.75 -3.48
N ILE A 108 -6.41 10.71 -3.41
CA ILE A 108 -6.73 12.13 -3.43
C ILE A 108 -7.27 12.56 -4.80
N ILE A 109 -6.68 12.03 -5.88
CA ILE A 109 -7.14 12.28 -7.25
C ILE A 109 -8.56 11.72 -7.44
N SER A 110 -8.86 10.54 -6.91
CA SER A 110 -10.19 9.96 -6.97
C SER A 110 -11.21 10.74 -6.13
N ALA A 111 -10.79 11.26 -4.96
CA ALA A 111 -11.65 12.14 -4.17
C ALA A 111 -11.95 13.45 -4.94
N LEU A 112 -10.95 14.03 -5.61
CA LEU A 112 -11.12 15.22 -6.44
C LEU A 112 -12.09 14.97 -7.62
N HIS A 113 -12.09 13.76 -8.20
CA HIS A 113 -13.08 13.36 -9.22
C HIS A 113 -14.53 13.50 -8.71
N LEU A 114 -14.75 13.32 -7.42
CA LEU A 114 -16.05 13.43 -6.77
C LEU A 114 -16.33 14.84 -6.20
N LYS A 115 -15.56 15.87 -6.57
CA LYS A 115 -15.64 17.21 -6.01
C LYS A 115 -17.07 17.73 -5.92
N ASP A 116 -17.84 17.66 -7.01
CA ASP A 116 -19.20 18.20 -7.07
C ASP A 116 -20.16 17.45 -6.13
N GLN A 117 -19.97 16.13 -5.98
CA GLN A 117 -20.73 15.31 -5.03
C GLN A 117 -20.39 15.70 -3.58
N PHE A 118 -19.14 15.99 -3.30
CA PHE A 118 -18.71 16.50 -1.99
C PHE A 118 -19.29 17.89 -1.71
N SER A 119 -19.31 18.80 -2.69
CA SER A 119 -19.93 20.12 -2.55
C SER A 119 -21.44 20.08 -2.39
N ALA A 120 -22.10 19.00 -2.87
CA ALA A 120 -23.52 18.80 -2.67
C ALA A 120 -23.89 18.49 -1.20
N VAL A 121 -22.95 18.00 -0.42
CA VAL A 121 -23.09 17.78 1.02
C VAL A 121 -22.91 19.12 1.74
N LYS A 122 -24.02 19.75 2.13
CA LYS A 122 -23.98 21.08 2.76
C LYS A 122 -23.45 21.01 4.18
N HIS A 123 -22.49 21.89 4.49
CA HIS A 123 -21.95 22.10 5.83
C HIS A 123 -21.87 23.61 6.12
N PRO A 124 -22.21 24.06 7.36
CA PRO A 124 -22.31 25.50 7.64
C PRO A 124 -20.96 26.23 7.64
N LYS A 125 -19.84 25.52 7.78
CA LYS A 125 -18.51 26.10 7.97
C LYS A 125 -17.59 25.95 6.75
N CYS A 126 -17.90 25.05 5.79
CA CYS A 126 -17.01 24.80 4.66
C CYS A 126 -17.74 24.15 3.46
N ASP A 127 -17.11 24.19 2.29
CA ASP A 127 -17.42 23.37 1.13
C ASP A 127 -16.41 22.22 1.05
N PHE A 128 -16.90 20.99 1.10
CA PHE A 128 -16.04 19.79 1.10
C PHE A 128 -15.35 19.59 -0.25
N GLY A 129 -15.97 19.95 -1.36
CA GLY A 129 -15.34 19.83 -2.68
C GLY A 129 -14.19 20.82 -2.84
N ASP A 130 -14.34 22.05 -2.37
CA ASP A 130 -13.27 23.05 -2.37
C ASP A 130 -12.11 22.61 -1.46
N ASN A 131 -12.42 22.02 -0.31
CA ASN A 131 -11.40 21.48 0.59
C ASN A 131 -10.58 20.39 -0.08
N ILE A 132 -11.23 19.44 -0.80
CA ILE A 132 -10.55 18.37 -1.54
C ILE A 132 -9.66 18.94 -2.63
N GLU A 133 -10.15 19.92 -3.40
CA GLU A 133 -9.36 20.56 -4.46
C GLU A 133 -8.13 21.29 -3.90
N ASN A 134 -8.32 22.04 -2.82
CA ASN A 134 -7.22 22.76 -2.15
C ASN A 134 -6.19 21.77 -1.57
N TYR A 135 -6.66 20.68 -0.99
CA TYR A 135 -5.78 19.63 -0.47
C TYR A 135 -4.99 18.93 -1.58
N TYR A 136 -5.64 18.59 -2.70
CA TYR A 136 -4.94 18.05 -3.88
C TYR A 136 -3.85 19.01 -4.37
N LYS A 137 -4.17 20.32 -4.54
CA LYS A 137 -3.19 21.34 -4.95
C LYS A 137 -2.03 21.45 -3.96
N TYR A 138 -2.31 21.36 -2.68
CA TYR A 138 -1.30 21.38 -1.62
C TYR A 138 -0.38 20.15 -1.70
N CYS A 139 -0.93 18.94 -1.74
CA CYS A 139 -0.16 17.70 -1.85
C CYS A 139 0.69 17.67 -3.13
N MET A 140 0.10 18.04 -4.28
CA MET A 140 0.77 18.12 -5.57
C MET A 140 1.91 19.14 -5.55
N GLY A 141 1.66 20.35 -5.02
CA GLY A 141 2.63 21.45 -5.01
C GLY A 141 3.84 21.17 -4.10
N HIS A 142 3.66 20.34 -3.09
CA HIS A 142 4.72 19.97 -2.16
C HIS A 142 5.28 18.56 -2.40
N ASP A 143 4.67 17.78 -3.31
CA ASP A 143 5.05 16.39 -3.60
C ASP A 143 5.09 15.54 -2.33
N LEU A 144 3.98 15.53 -1.58
CA LEU A 144 3.90 14.94 -0.26
C LEU A 144 3.86 13.40 -0.31
N PHE A 145 4.52 12.79 0.64
CA PHE A 145 4.33 11.39 0.96
C PHE A 145 3.19 11.22 1.96
N LEU A 146 2.13 10.55 1.56
CA LEU A 146 0.99 10.25 2.40
C LEU A 146 0.99 8.78 2.82
N THR A 147 0.59 8.51 4.06
CA THR A 147 0.20 7.17 4.50
C THR A 147 -1.28 7.13 4.86
N HIS A 148 -1.79 5.98 5.27
CA HIS A 148 -3.16 5.84 5.75
C HIS A 148 -3.25 5.03 7.05
N ALA A 149 -4.30 5.32 7.83
CA ALA A 149 -4.70 4.57 9.00
C ALA A 149 -6.20 4.25 8.88
N LEU A 150 -6.52 2.99 8.60
CA LEU A 150 -7.88 2.57 8.24
C LEU A 150 -8.55 1.75 9.35
N GLY A 151 -7.82 0.79 9.95
CA GLY A 151 -8.37 -0.15 10.93
C GLY A 151 -8.65 0.51 12.29
N ASP A 152 -9.76 0.18 12.90
CA ASP A 152 -10.05 0.54 14.27
C ASP A 152 -9.39 -0.44 15.26
N PRO A 153 -9.19 -0.04 16.53
CA PRO A 153 -8.65 -0.92 17.56
C PRO A 153 -9.49 -2.22 17.68
N GLN A 154 -8.81 -3.35 17.69
CA GLN A 154 -9.43 -4.68 17.76
C GLN A 154 -9.55 -5.12 19.23
N VAL A 155 -10.36 -4.43 20.03
CA VAL A 155 -10.52 -4.70 21.46
C VAL A 155 -11.30 -5.99 21.67
N ASP A 156 -12.46 -6.11 21.01
CA ASP A 156 -13.27 -7.33 21.01
C ASP A 156 -13.84 -7.59 19.59
N ARG A 157 -13.49 -8.72 19.02
CA ARG A 157 -13.95 -9.12 17.68
C ARG A 157 -15.29 -9.86 17.68
N SER A 158 -15.80 -10.26 18.85
CA SER A 158 -17.11 -10.91 18.96
C SER A 158 -18.27 -9.92 18.73
N THR A 159 -18.03 -8.64 18.95
CA THR A 159 -18.98 -7.54 18.77
C THR A 159 -18.91 -6.91 17.37
N GLN A 160 -18.88 -7.73 16.34
CA GLN A 160 -18.83 -7.25 14.95
C GLN A 160 -20.12 -6.52 14.55
N PRO A 161 -20.07 -5.49 13.67
CA PRO A 161 -21.22 -4.64 13.29
C PRO A 161 -22.40 -5.38 12.65
N GLN A 162 -22.27 -6.67 12.38
CA GLN A 162 -23.34 -7.48 11.76
C GLN A 162 -24.60 -7.61 12.62
N ASN A 163 -24.55 -7.26 13.89
CA ASN A 163 -25.65 -7.45 14.86
C ASN A 163 -26.26 -6.14 15.41
N GLU A 164 -26.09 -5.01 14.73
CA GLU A 164 -26.69 -3.70 15.15
C GLU A 164 -26.25 -3.21 16.54
N GLN A 165 -25.38 -3.90 17.24
CA GLN A 165 -24.83 -3.49 18.53
C GLN A 165 -23.55 -2.67 18.33
N ARG A 166 -23.38 -1.65 19.14
CA ARG A 166 -22.12 -0.89 19.23
C ARG A 166 -20.97 -1.83 19.51
N THR A 167 -19.85 -1.64 18.82
CA THR A 167 -18.61 -2.36 19.15
C THR A 167 -18.09 -1.87 20.51
N VAL A 168 -17.39 -2.73 21.25
CA VAL A 168 -16.71 -2.32 22.51
C VAL A 168 -15.80 -1.11 22.26
N ALA A 169 -15.15 -1.05 21.09
CA ALA A 169 -14.31 0.07 20.70
C ALA A 169 -15.07 1.41 20.60
N GLU A 170 -16.38 1.37 20.31
CA GLU A 170 -17.24 2.56 20.26
C GLU A 170 -17.80 2.91 21.64
N GLU A 171 -18.20 1.91 22.43
CA GLU A 171 -18.69 2.11 23.79
C GLU A 171 -17.62 2.66 24.72
N GLU A 172 -16.37 2.21 24.56
CA GLU A 172 -15.21 2.70 25.32
C GLU A 172 -14.55 3.93 24.71
N GLU A 173 -15.10 4.47 23.60
CA GLU A 173 -14.54 5.60 22.84
C GLU A 173 -13.08 5.42 22.40
N VAL A 174 -12.63 4.17 22.22
CA VAL A 174 -11.25 3.87 21.79
C VAL A 174 -11.02 4.03 20.30
N ALA A 175 -12.08 3.94 19.49
CA ALA A 175 -12.01 4.23 18.06
C ALA A 175 -11.84 5.73 17.81
N LEU A 176 -11.12 6.10 16.75
CA LEU A 176 -10.89 7.50 16.41
C LEU A 176 -12.22 8.21 16.06
N HIS A 177 -12.56 9.28 16.76
CA HIS A 177 -13.78 10.06 16.56
C HIS A 177 -13.56 11.56 16.79
N VAL A 178 -14.47 12.38 16.25
CA VAL A 178 -14.47 13.84 16.45
C VAL A 178 -15.12 14.18 17.79
N VAL A 179 -14.42 14.97 18.59
CA VAL A 179 -14.94 15.51 19.85
C VAL A 179 -15.40 16.96 19.72
N GLU A 180 -14.79 17.72 18.81
CA GLU A 180 -15.12 19.14 18.62
C GLU A 180 -14.91 19.56 17.17
N GLU A 181 -15.79 20.42 16.65
CA GLU A 181 -15.63 21.11 15.37
C GLU A 181 -15.34 22.59 15.61
N THR A 182 -14.18 23.04 15.17
CA THR A 182 -13.72 24.43 15.28
C THR A 182 -13.84 25.17 13.95
N LYS A 183 -13.54 26.47 13.95
CA LYS A 183 -13.44 27.25 12.69
C LYS A 183 -12.26 26.83 11.81
N ASP A 184 -11.23 26.20 12.39
CA ASP A 184 -9.98 25.86 11.73
C ASP A 184 -9.89 24.35 11.40
N GLY A 185 -10.91 23.55 11.78
CA GLY A 185 -10.94 22.12 11.55
C GLY A 185 -11.65 21.32 12.65
N VAL A 186 -11.26 20.09 12.85
CA VAL A 186 -11.83 19.19 13.86
C VAL A 186 -10.80 18.76 14.90
N ILE A 187 -11.24 18.60 16.14
CA ILE A 187 -10.46 17.95 17.20
C ILE A 187 -10.92 16.52 17.30
N VAL A 188 -9.98 15.59 17.33
CA VAL A 188 -10.26 14.16 17.38
C VAL A 188 -9.59 13.50 18.57
N THR A 189 -10.17 12.40 19.04
CA THR A 189 -9.60 11.52 20.07
C THR A 189 -9.79 10.05 19.68
N GLY A 190 -9.07 9.14 20.35
CA GLY A 190 -9.11 7.72 20.06
C GLY A 190 -7.94 7.25 19.20
N GLY A 191 -8.03 6.03 18.67
CA GLY A 191 -6.93 5.38 17.97
C GLY A 191 -7.31 4.73 16.66
N LYS A 192 -6.29 4.52 15.82
CA LYS A 192 -6.32 3.66 14.64
C LYS A 192 -5.21 2.63 14.74
N GLN A 193 -5.48 1.41 14.31
CA GLN A 193 -4.50 0.35 14.20
C GLN A 193 -3.91 0.30 12.80
N LEU A 194 -2.59 0.11 12.73
CA LEU A 194 -1.83 -0.14 11.52
C LEU A 194 -1.81 1.04 10.53
N SER A 195 -0.81 1.90 10.70
CA SER A 195 -0.45 2.92 9.72
C SER A 195 0.96 2.66 9.19
N THR A 196 1.06 1.95 8.06
CA THR A 196 2.36 1.62 7.45
C THR A 196 3.11 2.88 7.04
N ALA A 197 4.39 2.98 7.41
CA ALA A 197 5.28 4.10 7.12
C ALA A 197 4.90 5.44 7.77
N ALA A 198 4.08 5.47 8.83
CA ALA A 198 3.70 6.73 9.48
C ALA A 198 4.90 7.59 9.96
N PRO A 199 6.01 7.05 10.53
CA PRO A 199 7.17 7.87 10.87
C PRO A 199 7.92 8.46 9.67
N HIS A 200 7.63 7.97 8.47
CA HIS A 200 8.30 8.33 7.22
C HIS A 200 7.44 9.23 6.32
N SER A 201 6.15 9.39 6.63
CA SER A 201 5.20 10.15 5.82
C SER A 201 5.01 11.57 6.36
N HIS A 202 4.57 12.48 5.48
CA HIS A 202 4.23 13.85 5.87
C HIS A 202 2.86 13.90 6.56
N GLU A 203 1.90 13.11 6.05
CA GLU A 203 0.53 13.13 6.52
C GLU A 203 -0.10 11.74 6.51
N CYS A 204 -1.16 11.57 7.29
CA CYS A 204 -1.88 10.33 7.42
C CYS A 204 -3.34 10.50 6.98
N TYR A 205 -3.71 9.83 5.90
CA TYR A 205 -5.11 9.69 5.50
C TYR A 205 -5.83 8.73 6.44
N VAL A 206 -6.83 9.21 7.14
CA VAL A 206 -7.63 8.43 8.06
C VAL A 206 -9.00 8.16 7.44
N SER A 207 -9.40 6.89 7.37
CA SER A 207 -10.70 6.48 6.87
C SER A 207 -11.21 5.27 7.64
N LEU A 208 -12.42 4.84 7.32
CA LEU A 208 -13.03 3.63 7.86
C LEU A 208 -12.65 2.42 7.02
N VAL A 209 -12.41 1.29 7.68
CA VAL A 209 -12.44 -0.03 7.08
C VAL A 209 -13.62 -0.75 7.72
N GLY A 210 -14.76 -0.66 7.08
CA GLY A 210 -15.94 -1.40 7.47
C GLY A 210 -16.72 -1.81 6.22
N ASP A 211 -17.65 -2.72 6.35
CA ASP A 211 -18.62 -3.02 5.31
C ASP A 211 -19.42 -1.74 5.05
N LEU A 212 -19.10 -1.06 3.95
CA LEU A 212 -19.89 0.08 3.46
C LEU A 212 -21.39 -0.27 3.35
N CYS A 213 -21.70 -1.58 3.25
CA CYS A 213 -23.06 -2.10 3.23
C CYS A 213 -23.70 -2.15 4.63
N ALA A 214 -22.96 -2.36 5.70
CA ALA A 214 -23.48 -2.32 7.07
C ALA A 214 -23.74 -0.87 7.54
N ALA A 215 -22.99 0.09 7.01
CA ALA A 215 -23.20 1.51 7.29
C ALA A 215 -24.51 2.07 6.72
N GLN A 216 -25.21 1.34 5.84
CA GLN A 216 -26.52 1.76 5.32
C GLN A 216 -27.64 1.68 6.37
N GLN A 217 -27.44 0.99 7.47
CA GLN A 217 -28.48 0.76 8.49
C GLN A 217 -28.21 1.46 9.82
N SER A 218 -27.02 1.96 10.07
CA SER A 218 -26.72 2.68 11.31
C SER A 218 -26.48 4.16 11.07
N GLU A 219 -27.06 5.03 11.87
CA GLU A 219 -26.73 6.45 12.00
C GLU A 219 -25.28 6.66 12.48
N MET A 220 -24.46 5.62 12.39
CA MET A 220 -23.10 5.55 12.90
C MET A 220 -22.13 6.37 12.06
N ARG A 221 -21.58 7.27 12.68
CA ARG A 221 -20.54 8.29 12.52
C ARG A 221 -19.32 7.88 11.70
N SER A 222 -19.49 7.52 10.44
CA SER A 222 -18.40 7.39 9.49
C SER A 222 -17.92 8.78 9.11
N ARG A 223 -16.73 9.15 9.57
CA ARG A 223 -16.14 10.45 9.30
C ARG A 223 -14.81 10.26 8.58
N LEU A 224 -14.68 10.87 7.41
CA LEU A 224 -13.44 10.91 6.66
C LEU A 224 -12.59 12.05 7.22
N PHE A 225 -11.34 11.74 7.58
CA PHE A 225 -10.39 12.74 8.04
C PHE A 225 -9.22 12.82 7.06
N HIS A 226 -8.91 14.02 6.62
CA HIS A 226 -7.60 14.35 6.14
C HIS A 226 -6.91 15.13 7.27
N SER A 227 -5.84 14.62 7.80
CA SER A 227 -5.07 15.33 8.79
C SER A 227 -4.03 16.19 8.09
N ASP A 228 -4.31 17.47 8.01
CA ASP A 228 -3.38 18.47 7.52
C ASP A 228 -2.28 18.78 8.54
N GLN A 229 -2.42 18.33 9.76
CA GLN A 229 -1.53 18.71 10.85
C GLN A 229 -1.44 17.68 11.96
N LEU A 230 -1.04 16.47 11.67
CA LEU A 230 -0.29 15.77 12.69
C LEU A 230 1.12 16.38 12.86
N THR A 231 1.46 17.43 12.07
CA THR A 231 2.83 17.82 11.83
C THR A 231 3.13 19.33 11.72
N ARG A 232 2.21 20.27 12.00
CA ARG A 232 2.59 21.69 12.01
C ARG A 232 2.49 22.37 13.36
N ALA A 233 3.61 22.36 14.10
CA ALA A 233 3.93 23.41 15.05
C ALA A 233 4.78 24.48 14.33
N GLN A 234 4.18 25.56 13.87
CA GLN A 234 4.90 26.79 13.45
C GLN A 234 4.63 27.96 14.39
N ASP A 235 4.36 27.66 15.64
CA ASP A 235 4.29 28.72 16.66
C ASP A 235 5.06 28.26 17.90
N PRO A 236 6.15 28.95 18.29
CA PRO A 236 6.96 28.56 19.45
C PRO A 236 6.21 28.61 20.81
N GLY A 237 4.99 29.14 20.84
CA GLY A 237 4.17 29.24 22.04
C GLY A 237 3.08 28.18 22.19
N ALA A 238 2.90 27.30 21.22
CA ALA A 238 1.83 26.35 21.21
C ALA A 238 2.33 24.92 21.44
N ARG A 239 1.86 24.31 22.51
CA ARG A 239 2.10 22.89 22.79
C ARG A 239 1.41 22.06 21.71
N ALA A 240 2.20 21.33 20.91
CA ALA A 240 1.73 20.45 19.87
C ALA A 240 0.79 19.38 20.45
N GLY A 241 -0.33 19.17 19.78
CA GLY A 241 -1.16 18.01 20.00
C GLY A 241 -0.42 16.75 19.51
N VAL A 242 -0.45 15.73 20.33
CA VAL A 242 0.40 14.55 20.21
C VAL A 242 -0.28 13.52 19.36
N ALA A 243 0.30 13.17 18.21
CA ALA A 243 0.04 11.89 17.59
C ALA A 243 0.98 10.85 18.23
N LEU A 244 0.45 10.02 19.12
CA LEU A 244 1.22 8.91 19.69
C LEU A 244 1.29 7.79 18.65
N VAL A 245 2.40 7.69 17.97
CA VAL A 245 2.67 6.60 17.05
C VAL A 245 3.44 5.53 17.80
N ARG A 246 2.75 4.48 18.25
CA ARG A 246 3.40 3.37 18.96
C ARG A 246 3.79 2.29 17.95
N VAL A 247 5.08 2.03 17.83
CA VAL A 247 5.61 0.85 17.14
C VAL A 247 5.71 -0.29 18.14
N VAL A 248 4.95 -1.34 17.93
CA VAL A 248 5.07 -2.57 18.73
C VAL A 248 5.66 -3.66 17.83
N GLY A 249 6.90 -4.05 18.07
CA GLY A 249 7.56 -5.13 17.35
C GLY A 249 8.70 -5.72 18.18
N PRO A 250 9.01 -7.02 17.99
CA PRO A 250 10.01 -7.72 18.81
C PRO A 250 11.47 -7.45 18.43
N SER A 251 11.75 -6.70 17.35
CA SER A 251 13.13 -6.40 16.97
C SER A 251 13.27 -5.12 16.13
N ILE A 252 14.48 -4.55 16.11
CA ILE A 252 14.85 -3.36 15.31
C ILE A 252 14.68 -3.63 13.80
N ALA A 253 14.91 -4.83 13.32
CA ALA A 253 14.66 -5.23 11.93
C ALA A 253 13.16 -5.16 11.59
N ASP A 254 12.29 -5.43 12.56
CA ASP A 254 10.83 -5.37 12.43
C ASP A 254 10.31 -3.93 12.50
N ALA A 255 11.01 -3.01 13.17
CA ALA A 255 10.64 -1.60 13.25
C ALA A 255 10.62 -0.89 11.89
N ARG A 256 11.48 -1.29 10.96
CA ARG A 256 11.50 -0.76 9.58
C ARG A 256 10.20 -1.01 8.82
N ARG A 257 9.35 -1.91 9.31
CA ARG A 257 8.10 -2.35 8.67
C ARG A 257 6.94 -2.52 9.65
N ALA A 258 7.12 -2.17 10.91
CA ALA A 258 6.06 -2.24 11.89
C ALA A 258 4.88 -1.38 11.43
N GLY A 259 3.72 -1.99 11.40
CA GLY A 259 2.48 -1.25 11.39
C GLY A 259 2.43 -0.41 12.67
N LEU A 260 2.19 0.86 12.52
CA LEU A 260 2.13 1.81 13.61
C LEU A 260 0.70 1.95 14.11
N HIS A 261 0.53 1.98 15.40
CA HIS A 261 -0.72 2.39 16.01
C HIS A 261 -0.66 3.90 16.21
N ALA A 262 -1.52 4.67 15.55
CA ALA A 262 -1.68 6.09 15.80
C ALA A 262 -2.71 6.27 16.91
N VAL A 263 -2.31 6.83 18.03
CA VAL A 263 -3.20 7.23 19.14
C VAL A 263 -3.19 8.74 19.22
N LEU A 264 -4.35 9.36 19.04
CA LEU A 264 -4.52 10.81 19.14
C LEU A 264 -5.09 11.13 20.52
N ARG A 265 -4.48 12.09 21.23
CA ARG A 265 -4.93 12.49 22.57
C ARG A 265 -5.87 13.69 22.52
N PRO A 266 -6.81 13.84 23.47
CA PRO A 266 -7.59 15.05 23.64
C PRO A 266 -6.69 16.28 23.85
N GLY A 267 -7.04 17.42 23.24
CA GLY A 267 -6.27 18.67 23.35
C GLY A 267 -5.24 18.87 22.22
N ALA A 268 -5.23 18.02 21.21
CA ALA A 268 -4.54 18.29 19.96
C ALA A 268 -5.10 19.56 19.29
N ARG A 269 -4.24 20.34 18.64
CA ARG A 269 -4.69 21.51 17.88
C ARG A 269 -5.67 21.14 16.78
N PRO A 270 -6.55 22.09 16.39
CA PRO A 270 -7.43 21.87 15.24
C PRO A 270 -6.61 21.45 14.03
N VAL A 271 -7.03 20.41 13.38
CA VAL A 271 -6.54 20.01 12.06
C VAL A 271 -6.96 21.12 11.11
N GLY A 272 -6.00 21.75 10.39
CA GLY A 272 -6.22 22.95 9.56
C GLY A 272 -7.41 22.88 8.59
N PRO A 273 -7.68 23.88 7.75
CA PRO A 273 -8.93 24.05 6.99
C PRO A 273 -9.21 22.96 5.96
N ALA A 274 -8.42 21.94 5.95
CA ALA A 274 -8.61 20.76 5.16
C ALA A 274 -9.84 19.97 5.54
N LEU A 275 -10.44 19.18 5.32
CA LEU A 275 -11.61 18.36 5.40
C LEU A 275 -12.25 18.32 6.79
N HIS A 276 -13.35 19.03 6.96
CA HIS A 276 -14.32 18.71 8.00
C HIS A 276 -14.85 17.28 7.76
N ALA A 277 -15.17 16.60 8.85
CA ALA A 277 -15.69 15.25 8.81
C ALA A 277 -16.94 15.14 7.90
N LEU A 278 -16.89 14.29 6.89
CA LEU A 278 -18.05 13.91 6.09
C LEU A 278 -18.96 12.95 6.87
N ARG A 279 -20.25 13.13 6.78
CA ARG A 279 -21.21 12.18 7.33
C ARG A 279 -21.17 10.86 6.56
N SER A 280 -21.38 9.75 7.25
CA SER A 280 -21.30 8.40 6.69
C SER A 280 -22.26 8.16 5.51
N ASP A 281 -23.47 8.71 5.60
CA ASP A 281 -24.49 8.60 4.56
C ASP A 281 -24.04 9.25 3.23
N ALA A 282 -23.35 10.37 3.31
CA ALA A 282 -22.75 11.03 2.14
C ALA A 282 -21.63 10.20 1.53
N MET A 283 -20.75 9.65 2.35
CA MET A 283 -19.67 8.75 1.91
C MET A 283 -20.20 7.50 1.21
N VAL A 284 -21.20 6.83 1.80
CA VAL A 284 -21.82 5.62 1.22
C VAL A 284 -22.46 5.93 -0.12
N LYS A 285 -23.20 7.04 -0.25
CA LYS A 285 -23.80 7.46 -1.52
C LYS A 285 -22.74 7.76 -2.60
N MET A 286 -21.62 8.40 -2.21
CA MET A 286 -20.54 8.72 -3.14
C MET A 286 -19.78 7.48 -3.62
N LEU A 287 -19.54 6.51 -2.71
CA LEU A 287 -18.82 5.28 -3.05
C LEU A 287 -19.73 4.24 -3.72
N GLY A 288 -21.04 4.31 -3.52
CA GLY A 288 -22.03 3.40 -4.10
C GLY A 288 -22.53 3.76 -5.51
N ALA A 289 -22.36 5.01 -5.94
CA ALA A 289 -22.65 5.44 -7.31
C ALA A 289 -21.49 5.08 -8.26
N ASP A 290 -21.55 5.50 -9.53
CA ASP A 290 -20.47 5.27 -10.54
C ASP A 290 -19.08 5.66 -10.05
N GLY A 291 -18.96 6.52 -9.05
CA GLY A 291 -17.74 6.88 -8.36
C GLY A 291 -17.04 5.72 -7.64
N GLY A 292 -17.76 4.74 -7.14
CA GLY A 292 -17.18 3.59 -6.43
C GLY A 292 -16.30 2.72 -7.33
N SER A 293 -16.67 2.52 -8.59
CA SER A 293 -15.87 1.76 -9.55
C SER A 293 -14.59 2.51 -9.95
N VAL A 294 -14.67 3.83 -10.15
CA VAL A 294 -13.51 4.68 -10.48
C VAL A 294 -12.49 4.64 -9.35
N ASN A 295 -12.94 4.86 -8.13
CA ASN A 295 -12.09 4.82 -6.94
C ASN A 295 -11.36 3.48 -6.80
N LEU A 296 -12.09 2.37 -6.81
CA LEU A 296 -11.52 1.04 -6.55
C LEU A 296 -10.50 0.63 -7.62
N ASN A 297 -10.76 0.93 -8.90
CA ASN A 297 -9.83 0.56 -9.98
C ASN A 297 -8.54 1.38 -9.92
N PHE A 298 -8.62 2.66 -9.53
CA PHE A 298 -7.47 3.54 -9.52
C PHE A 298 -6.66 3.45 -8.21
N LEU A 299 -7.32 3.22 -7.07
CA LEU A 299 -6.70 3.16 -5.75
C LEU A 299 -5.66 2.05 -5.60
N GLY A 300 -5.92 0.88 -6.18
CA GLY A 300 -5.02 -0.26 -6.08
C GLY A 300 -3.86 -0.25 -7.07
N TRP A 301 -3.84 0.67 -8.03
CA TRP A 301 -2.94 0.59 -9.19
C TRP A 301 -1.45 0.58 -8.83
N SER A 302 -1.00 1.54 -8.02
CA SER A 302 0.39 1.60 -7.57
C SER A 302 0.81 0.33 -6.83
N ASN A 303 -0.11 -0.28 -6.08
CA ASN A 303 0.19 -1.55 -5.42
C ASN A 303 0.32 -2.71 -6.41
N LEU A 304 -0.51 -2.75 -7.47
CA LEU A 304 -0.38 -3.76 -8.51
C LEU A 304 0.95 -3.64 -9.27
N CYS A 305 1.41 -2.42 -9.56
CA CYS A 305 2.74 -2.15 -10.11
C CYS A 305 3.85 -2.64 -9.16
N ARG A 306 3.70 -2.42 -7.85
CA ARG A 306 4.64 -2.91 -6.84
C ARG A 306 4.73 -4.45 -6.85
N VAL A 307 3.60 -5.10 -6.93
CA VAL A 307 3.51 -6.57 -6.98
C VAL A 307 4.26 -7.11 -8.20
N GLU A 308 4.08 -6.51 -9.37
CA GLU A 308 4.80 -6.89 -10.60
C GLU A 308 6.32 -6.86 -10.39
N VAL A 309 6.84 -5.75 -9.87
CA VAL A 309 8.27 -5.59 -9.58
C VAL A 309 8.75 -6.63 -8.57
N ARG A 310 7.98 -6.86 -7.50
CA ARG A 310 8.33 -7.85 -6.48
C ARG A 310 8.39 -9.26 -7.05
N MET A 311 7.43 -9.67 -7.88
CA MET A 311 7.40 -10.99 -8.49
C MET A 311 8.62 -11.20 -9.42
N ARG A 312 8.94 -10.20 -10.22
CA ARG A 312 10.15 -10.20 -11.09
C ARG A 312 11.43 -10.29 -10.26
N LEU A 313 11.55 -9.54 -9.16
CA LEU A 313 12.69 -9.65 -8.25
C LEU A 313 12.83 -11.06 -7.70
N MET A 314 11.75 -11.65 -7.16
CA MET A 314 11.80 -12.98 -6.57
C MET A 314 12.20 -14.03 -7.61
N THR A 315 11.65 -13.96 -8.81
CA THR A 315 12.00 -14.86 -9.91
C THR A 315 13.48 -14.72 -10.30
N ALA A 316 13.98 -13.48 -10.44
CA ALA A 316 15.37 -13.24 -10.77
C ALA A 316 16.33 -13.78 -9.69
N VAL A 317 16.05 -13.52 -8.40
CA VAL A 317 16.87 -14.04 -7.28
C VAL A 317 16.86 -15.57 -7.26
N ALA A 318 15.72 -16.21 -7.45
CA ALA A 318 15.61 -17.68 -7.50
C ALA A 318 16.42 -18.26 -8.67
N THR A 319 16.34 -17.62 -9.85
CA THR A 319 17.13 -18.01 -11.04
C THR A 319 18.64 -17.88 -10.75
N MET A 320 19.09 -16.73 -10.25
CA MET A 320 20.51 -16.52 -9.92
C MET A 320 21.02 -17.51 -8.86
N VAL A 321 20.18 -17.89 -7.89
CA VAL A 321 20.54 -18.94 -6.92
C VAL A 321 20.74 -20.28 -7.62
N ALA A 322 19.81 -20.68 -8.49
CA ALA A 322 19.90 -21.93 -9.24
C ALA A 322 21.13 -21.96 -10.14
N GLU A 323 21.49 -20.85 -10.79
CA GLU A 323 22.74 -20.68 -11.56
C GLU A 323 23.96 -20.83 -10.66
N ALA A 324 24.00 -20.10 -9.55
CA ALA A 324 25.16 -20.07 -8.64
C ALA A 324 25.49 -21.45 -8.03
N ILE A 325 24.51 -22.33 -7.91
CA ILE A 325 24.74 -23.72 -7.44
C ILE A 325 24.71 -24.77 -8.56
N GLY A 326 24.51 -24.33 -9.82
CA GLY A 326 24.62 -25.19 -11.00
C GLY A 326 23.46 -26.17 -11.20
N VAL A 327 22.25 -25.85 -10.71
CA VAL A 327 21.05 -26.70 -10.78
C VAL A 327 19.96 -26.19 -11.72
N ILE A 328 20.22 -25.10 -12.43
CA ILE A 328 19.21 -24.42 -13.27
C ILE A 328 18.61 -25.35 -14.33
N ASP A 329 19.42 -26.27 -14.90
CA ASP A 329 19.02 -27.19 -15.95
C ASP A 329 18.32 -28.47 -15.40
N TYR A 330 18.26 -28.64 -14.08
CA TYR A 330 17.54 -29.77 -13.51
C TYR A 330 16.05 -29.58 -13.72
N ARG A 331 15.41 -30.59 -14.32
CA ARG A 331 14.00 -30.52 -14.73
C ARG A 331 13.08 -29.96 -13.65
N GLU A 332 13.26 -30.38 -12.42
CA GLU A 332 12.42 -29.95 -11.29
C GLU A 332 12.65 -28.49 -10.90
N VAL A 333 13.89 -28.02 -10.98
CA VAL A 333 14.25 -26.64 -10.72
C VAL A 333 13.76 -25.74 -11.85
N ALA A 334 14.03 -26.14 -13.10
CA ALA A 334 13.57 -25.41 -14.28
C ALA A 334 12.03 -25.29 -14.31
N ALA A 335 11.29 -26.34 -13.92
CA ALA A 335 9.83 -26.32 -13.83
C ALA A 335 9.33 -25.31 -12.78
N LYS A 336 9.97 -25.23 -11.61
CA LYS A 336 9.63 -24.25 -10.55
C LYS A 336 9.91 -22.81 -10.99
N LEU A 337 11.05 -22.58 -11.65
CA LEU A 337 11.35 -21.27 -12.24
C LEU A 337 10.37 -20.90 -13.34
N GLY A 338 9.96 -21.88 -14.17
CA GLY A 338 8.91 -21.72 -15.17
C GLY A 338 7.56 -21.37 -14.57
N GLU A 339 7.20 -21.94 -13.42
CA GLU A 339 5.99 -21.57 -12.68
C GLU A 339 6.06 -20.10 -12.21
N MET A 340 7.18 -19.67 -11.62
CA MET A 340 7.39 -18.27 -11.21
C MET A 340 7.32 -17.31 -12.39
N ALA A 341 7.96 -17.65 -13.51
CA ALA A 341 7.91 -16.85 -14.74
C ALA A 341 6.47 -16.76 -15.29
N THR A 342 5.70 -17.86 -15.24
CA THR A 342 4.29 -17.86 -15.65
C THR A 342 3.46 -16.86 -14.85
N TYR A 343 3.66 -16.79 -13.53
CA TYR A 343 2.97 -15.80 -12.71
C TYR A 343 3.32 -14.36 -13.12
N CYS A 344 4.59 -14.08 -13.40
CA CYS A 344 5.02 -12.76 -13.89
C CYS A 344 4.35 -12.39 -15.22
N GLU A 345 4.34 -13.31 -16.20
CA GLU A 345 3.77 -13.06 -17.53
C GLU A 345 2.24 -12.90 -17.48
N VAL A 346 1.54 -13.75 -16.74
CA VAL A 346 0.08 -13.61 -16.54
C VAL A 346 -0.24 -12.27 -15.90
N TRP A 347 0.55 -11.85 -14.91
CA TRP A 347 0.37 -10.57 -14.25
C TRP A 347 0.56 -9.40 -15.22
N ARG A 348 1.64 -9.42 -15.99
CA ARG A 348 1.94 -8.39 -17.00
C ARG A 348 0.80 -8.25 -18.03
N HIS A 349 0.33 -9.38 -18.58
CA HIS A 349 -0.78 -9.37 -19.53
C HIS A 349 -2.08 -8.84 -18.92
N ALA A 350 -2.36 -9.19 -17.66
CA ALA A 350 -3.54 -8.69 -16.97
C ALA A 350 -3.45 -7.17 -16.72
N MET A 351 -2.27 -6.65 -16.35
CA MET A 351 -2.03 -5.21 -16.20
C MET A 351 -2.26 -4.46 -17.52
N GLU A 352 -1.74 -4.98 -18.63
CA GLU A 352 -1.98 -4.43 -19.97
C GLU A 352 -3.47 -4.48 -20.36
N GLY A 353 -4.17 -5.57 -20.03
CA GLY A 353 -5.61 -5.71 -20.23
C GLY A 353 -6.42 -4.67 -19.47
N ILE A 354 -6.06 -4.40 -18.20
CA ILE A 354 -6.68 -3.37 -17.38
C ILE A 354 -6.47 -1.97 -17.98
N GLU A 355 -5.28 -1.68 -18.51
CA GLU A 355 -5.01 -0.42 -19.22
C GLU A 355 -5.78 -0.31 -20.53
N HIS A 356 -5.91 -1.40 -21.26
CA HIS A 356 -6.68 -1.43 -22.51
C HIS A 356 -8.18 -1.14 -22.27
N LEU A 357 -8.71 -1.49 -21.11
CA LEU A 357 -10.08 -1.20 -20.68
C LEU A 357 -10.23 0.20 -20.08
N ALA A 358 -9.21 1.01 -20.09
CA ALA A 358 -9.26 2.39 -19.59
C ALA A 358 -10.26 3.23 -20.38
N ARG A 359 -10.99 4.10 -19.67
CA ARG A 359 -12.05 4.94 -20.25
C ARG A 359 -12.15 6.28 -19.52
N PRO A 360 -12.63 7.34 -20.21
CA PRO A 360 -12.96 8.59 -19.55
C PRO A 360 -14.20 8.43 -18.65
N THR A 361 -14.21 9.18 -17.56
CA THR A 361 -15.37 9.36 -16.69
C THR A 361 -16.17 10.58 -17.09
N ALA A 362 -17.30 10.81 -16.45
CA ALA A 362 -18.16 11.98 -16.71
C ALA A 362 -17.45 13.32 -16.43
N THR A 363 -16.46 13.35 -15.55
CA THR A 363 -15.64 14.56 -15.25
C THR A 363 -14.43 14.73 -16.18
N GLY A 364 -14.25 13.85 -17.17
CA GLY A 364 -13.10 13.84 -18.06
C GLY A 364 -11.82 13.24 -17.48
N GLN A 365 -11.83 12.77 -16.23
CA GLN A 365 -10.75 11.95 -15.69
C GLN A 365 -10.78 10.59 -16.38
N TRP A 366 -9.63 10.05 -16.74
CA TRP A 366 -9.51 8.68 -17.18
C TRP A 366 -9.31 7.74 -16.01
N THR A 367 -9.98 6.59 -16.06
CA THR A 367 -9.87 5.54 -15.06
C THR A 367 -9.53 4.20 -15.74
N LEU A 368 -8.91 3.33 -14.98
CA LEU A 368 -8.52 1.98 -15.39
C LEU A 368 -9.74 1.03 -15.46
N GLY A 369 -9.57 -0.09 -16.15
CA GLY A 369 -10.48 -1.21 -16.06
C GLY A 369 -10.51 -1.85 -14.66
N PRO A 370 -11.44 -2.80 -14.42
CA PRO A 370 -11.51 -3.54 -13.16
C PRO A 370 -10.21 -4.26 -12.84
N ALA A 371 -9.75 -4.17 -11.59
CA ALA A 371 -8.46 -4.72 -11.14
C ALA A 371 -8.56 -5.50 -9.81
N ARG A 372 -9.77 -5.67 -9.26
CA ARG A 372 -9.98 -6.33 -7.95
C ARG A 372 -9.59 -7.81 -7.97
N ASP A 373 -9.83 -8.48 -9.08
CA ASP A 373 -9.50 -9.88 -9.32
C ASP A 373 -8.00 -10.15 -9.19
N LEU A 374 -7.14 -9.27 -9.72
CA LEU A 374 -5.70 -9.38 -9.53
C LEU A 374 -5.29 -9.29 -8.06
N HIS A 375 -5.86 -8.37 -7.28
CA HIS A 375 -5.61 -8.31 -5.85
C HIS A 375 -5.96 -9.61 -5.13
N ILE A 376 -7.10 -10.23 -5.50
CA ILE A 376 -7.53 -11.50 -4.91
C ILE A 376 -6.58 -12.63 -5.33
N TRP A 377 -6.25 -12.71 -6.60
CA TRP A 377 -5.37 -13.75 -7.12
C TRP A 377 -3.96 -13.67 -6.50
N PHE A 378 -3.43 -12.47 -6.31
CA PHE A 378 -2.11 -12.27 -5.72
C PHE A 378 -2.00 -12.81 -4.30
N THR A 379 -3.05 -12.83 -3.50
CA THR A 379 -3.02 -13.41 -2.15
C THR A 379 -2.64 -14.90 -2.17
N GLN A 380 -2.93 -15.60 -3.27
CA GLN A 380 -2.56 -17.00 -3.49
C GLN A 380 -1.14 -17.12 -4.07
N VAL A 381 -0.86 -16.37 -5.12
CA VAL A 381 0.42 -16.40 -5.85
C VAL A 381 1.59 -15.98 -4.97
N SER A 382 1.40 -14.97 -4.13
CA SER A 382 2.46 -14.44 -3.25
C SER A 382 3.04 -15.50 -2.30
N GLY A 383 2.20 -16.30 -1.67
CA GLY A 383 2.63 -17.41 -0.80
C GLY A 383 3.36 -18.50 -1.60
N ARG A 384 2.82 -18.85 -2.78
CA ARG A 384 3.43 -19.86 -3.65
C ARG A 384 4.81 -19.45 -4.18
N MET A 385 5.02 -18.19 -4.53
CA MET A 385 6.33 -17.69 -4.94
C MET A 385 7.38 -17.79 -3.82
N VAL A 386 6.98 -17.51 -2.57
CA VAL A 386 7.86 -17.66 -1.40
C VAL A 386 8.21 -19.13 -1.17
N GLU A 387 7.24 -20.03 -1.32
CA GLU A 387 7.44 -21.48 -1.22
C GLU A 387 8.43 -21.97 -2.29
N LEU A 388 8.21 -21.64 -3.56
CA LEU A 388 9.08 -22.01 -4.68
C LEU A 388 10.53 -21.52 -4.46
N MET A 389 10.72 -20.29 -3.98
CA MET A 389 12.03 -19.78 -3.65
C MET A 389 12.73 -20.62 -2.56
N ARG A 390 12.00 -21.01 -1.50
CA ARG A 390 12.54 -21.88 -0.44
C ARG A 390 12.92 -23.26 -0.98
N GLU A 391 12.10 -23.84 -1.84
CA GLU A 391 12.36 -25.13 -2.45
C GLU A 391 13.62 -25.10 -3.35
N ILE A 392 13.78 -24.04 -4.16
CA ILE A 392 14.95 -23.86 -5.04
C ILE A 392 16.23 -23.63 -4.23
N CYS A 393 16.16 -22.81 -3.18
CA CYS A 393 17.31 -22.54 -2.32
C CYS A 393 17.66 -23.70 -1.39
N ALA A 394 16.72 -24.56 -1.10
CA ALA A 394 16.83 -25.70 -0.16
C ALA A 394 17.49 -25.27 1.18
N SER A 395 18.29 -26.14 1.81
CA SER A 395 19.00 -25.81 3.05
C SER A 395 20.04 -24.69 2.90
N GLY A 396 20.50 -24.42 1.67
CA GLY A 396 21.44 -23.35 1.38
C GLY A 396 20.99 -21.97 1.88
N ILE A 397 19.65 -21.75 1.95
CA ILE A 397 19.08 -20.47 2.41
C ILE A 397 19.45 -20.11 3.86
N ILE A 398 19.78 -21.08 4.70
CA ILE A 398 20.17 -20.90 6.11
C ILE A 398 21.62 -21.27 6.41
N MET A 399 22.37 -21.82 5.43
CA MET A 399 23.68 -22.40 5.64
C MET A 399 24.82 -21.48 5.13
N GLN A 400 24.68 -20.17 5.21
CA GLN A 400 25.68 -19.23 4.73
C GLN A 400 26.61 -18.77 5.85
N PRO A 401 27.94 -18.64 5.58
CA PRO A 401 28.89 -18.13 6.55
C PRO A 401 28.56 -16.68 6.93
N SER A 402 28.89 -16.27 8.15
CA SER A 402 28.73 -14.89 8.59
C SER A 402 29.77 -13.97 7.91
N GLU A 403 29.55 -12.65 7.98
CA GLU A 403 30.57 -11.68 7.51
C GLU A 403 31.88 -11.79 8.29
N ARG A 404 31.78 -12.13 9.58
CA ARG A 404 32.96 -12.37 10.42
C ARG A 404 33.71 -13.62 9.98
N ASP A 405 33.01 -14.67 9.58
CA ASP A 405 33.64 -15.88 9.03
C ASP A 405 34.36 -15.56 7.71
N LEU A 406 33.71 -14.82 6.81
CA LEU A 406 34.28 -14.41 5.52
C LEU A 406 35.52 -13.51 5.70
N ALA A 407 35.53 -12.69 6.74
CA ALA A 407 36.68 -11.82 7.08
C ALA A 407 37.81 -12.53 7.85
N ASN A 408 37.60 -13.77 8.32
CA ASN A 408 38.57 -14.48 9.13
C ASN A 408 39.64 -15.22 8.26
N PRO A 409 40.90 -14.75 8.20
CA PRO A 409 41.89 -15.38 7.35
C PRO A 409 42.24 -16.81 7.73
N ALA A 410 42.00 -17.23 8.97
CA ALA A 410 42.31 -18.59 9.43
C ALA A 410 41.40 -19.64 8.77
N ILE A 411 40.18 -19.29 8.42
CA ILE A 411 39.20 -20.19 7.81
C ILE A 411 38.86 -19.82 6.36
N ARG A 412 39.25 -18.66 5.89
CA ARG A 412 38.89 -18.15 4.56
C ARG A 412 39.19 -19.14 3.44
N GLN A 413 40.36 -19.77 3.43
CA GLN A 413 40.76 -20.76 2.43
C GLN A 413 39.83 -21.97 2.34
N TYR A 414 39.20 -22.36 3.46
CA TYR A 414 38.23 -23.45 3.49
C TYR A 414 36.88 -22.99 2.92
N LEU A 415 36.45 -21.76 3.24
CA LEU A 415 35.22 -21.19 2.69
C LEU A 415 35.33 -21.05 1.18
N ASP A 416 36.42 -20.50 0.66
CA ASP A 416 36.71 -20.36 -0.77
C ASP A 416 36.71 -21.70 -1.49
N ARG A 417 37.21 -22.76 -0.84
CA ARG A 417 37.25 -24.10 -1.45
C ARG A 417 35.94 -24.85 -1.39
N TYR A 418 35.25 -24.85 -0.25
CA TYR A 418 34.13 -25.76 0.03
C TYR A 418 32.77 -25.11 -0.05
N MET A 419 32.66 -23.79 0.01
CA MET A 419 31.39 -23.08 0.04
C MET A 419 31.15 -22.13 -1.15
N ARG A 420 32.10 -22.01 -2.08
CA ARG A 420 31.91 -21.24 -3.31
C ARG A 420 30.76 -21.78 -4.15
N GLY A 421 30.30 -20.99 -5.12
CA GLY A 421 29.34 -21.42 -6.13
C GLY A 421 30.03 -22.13 -7.33
N LYS A 422 29.25 -22.46 -8.37
CA LYS A 422 29.72 -23.08 -9.60
C LYS A 422 30.73 -22.17 -10.31
N ASP A 423 30.32 -20.97 -10.65
CA ASP A 423 31.12 -19.99 -11.39
C ASP A 423 31.24 -18.63 -10.63
N VAL A 424 30.97 -18.64 -9.32
CA VAL A 424 30.98 -17.47 -8.46
C VAL A 424 31.72 -17.76 -7.15
N ASP A 425 32.35 -16.74 -6.57
CA ASP A 425 33.04 -16.84 -5.28
C ASP A 425 32.06 -16.98 -4.12
N ILE A 426 32.60 -17.26 -2.94
CA ILE A 426 31.82 -17.45 -1.71
C ILE A 426 31.14 -16.16 -1.25
N GLU A 427 31.73 -14.98 -1.48
CA GLU A 427 31.15 -13.70 -1.07
C GLU A 427 29.87 -13.40 -1.88
N TYR A 428 29.95 -13.53 -3.20
CA TYR A 428 28.81 -13.35 -4.09
C TYR A 428 27.70 -14.35 -3.74
N LYS A 429 28.03 -15.65 -3.65
CA LYS A 429 27.07 -16.68 -3.28
C LYS A 429 26.40 -16.40 -1.94
N SER A 430 27.18 -16.06 -0.91
CA SER A 430 26.64 -15.78 0.42
C SER A 430 25.73 -14.56 0.43
N ARG A 431 26.07 -13.47 -0.28
CA ARG A 431 25.21 -12.28 -0.41
C ARG A 431 23.90 -12.62 -1.12
N LEU A 432 23.98 -13.42 -2.19
CA LEU A 432 22.79 -13.83 -2.96
C LEU A 432 21.84 -14.70 -2.12
N PHE A 433 22.38 -15.69 -1.40
CA PHE A 433 21.56 -16.53 -0.52
C PHE A 433 21.00 -15.77 0.68
N ARG A 434 21.71 -14.77 1.22
CA ARG A 434 21.19 -13.88 2.25
C ARG A 434 20.05 -13.03 1.72
N LEU A 435 20.15 -12.53 0.49
CA LEU A 435 19.03 -11.83 -0.14
C LEU A 435 17.81 -12.75 -0.30
N ALA A 436 18.01 -14.00 -0.76
CA ALA A 436 16.94 -15.00 -0.83
C ALA A 436 16.35 -15.31 0.55
N HIS A 437 17.21 -15.43 1.60
CA HIS A 437 16.78 -15.60 2.98
C HIS A 437 15.93 -14.41 3.46
N ASP A 438 16.35 -13.19 3.18
CA ASP A 438 15.59 -11.99 3.57
C ASP A 438 14.23 -11.93 2.88
N LEU A 439 14.12 -12.39 1.64
CA LEU A 439 12.86 -12.39 0.90
C LEU A 439 11.90 -13.51 1.32
N ALA A 440 12.42 -14.67 1.77
CA ALA A 440 11.60 -15.87 1.90
C ALA A 440 11.65 -16.59 3.27
N ALA A 441 12.65 -16.33 4.12
CA ALA A 441 12.87 -17.11 5.34
C ALA A 441 13.08 -16.26 6.60
N SER A 442 13.62 -15.04 6.50
CA SER A 442 13.86 -14.16 7.65
C SER A 442 12.55 -13.68 8.28
N SER A 443 12.61 -13.10 9.47
CA SER A 443 11.46 -12.42 10.09
C SER A 443 10.89 -11.32 9.19
N PHE A 444 11.75 -10.65 8.42
CA PHE A 444 11.36 -9.72 7.38
C PHE A 444 10.53 -10.38 6.27
N GLY A 445 11.02 -11.46 5.66
CA GLY A 445 10.32 -12.19 4.58
C GLY A 445 8.97 -12.75 5.04
N ARG A 446 8.92 -13.33 6.25
CA ARG A 446 7.66 -13.82 6.85
C ARG A 446 6.64 -12.72 7.08
N ARG A 447 7.09 -11.60 7.60
CA ARG A 447 6.20 -10.45 7.80
C ARG A 447 5.70 -9.88 6.46
N GLN A 448 6.56 -9.84 5.44
CA GLN A 448 6.15 -9.42 4.11
C GLN A 448 5.11 -10.40 3.51
N GLU A 449 5.27 -11.72 3.72
CA GLU A 449 4.31 -12.74 3.30
C GLU A 449 2.93 -12.49 3.93
N ILE A 450 2.87 -12.22 5.23
CA ILE A 450 1.64 -11.85 5.94
C ILE A 450 1.07 -10.52 5.39
N TYR A 451 1.92 -9.54 5.15
CA TYR A 451 1.51 -8.27 4.57
C TYR A 451 0.86 -8.47 3.20
N GLU A 452 1.47 -9.26 2.30
CA GLU A 452 0.94 -9.50 0.96
C GLU A 452 -0.43 -10.20 1.00
N TYR A 453 -0.67 -11.02 1.99
CA TYR A 453 -1.95 -11.70 2.15
C TYR A 453 -3.06 -10.78 2.67
N TRP A 454 -2.76 -9.83 3.59
CA TRP A 454 -3.76 -9.06 4.31
C TRP A 454 -3.87 -7.58 3.90
N HIS A 455 -2.87 -7.01 3.21
CA HIS A 455 -2.83 -5.56 2.95
C HIS A 455 -3.98 -5.03 2.07
N GLY A 456 -4.58 -5.87 1.23
CA GLY A 456 -5.74 -5.55 0.39
C GLY A 456 -7.09 -5.74 1.10
N GLY A 457 -7.08 -6.00 2.41
CA GLY A 457 -8.24 -6.35 3.22
C GLY A 457 -8.43 -7.86 3.34
N ASP A 458 -9.50 -8.28 4.01
CA ASP A 458 -9.84 -9.69 4.20
C ASP A 458 -10.03 -10.41 2.86
N PRO A 459 -9.23 -11.45 2.54
CA PRO A 459 -9.30 -12.14 1.24
C PRO A 459 -10.66 -12.80 0.98
N ASP A 460 -11.30 -13.36 2.01
CA ASP A 460 -12.59 -14.04 1.84
C ASP A 460 -13.70 -13.05 1.57
N ARG A 461 -13.73 -11.92 2.26
CA ARG A 461 -14.64 -10.82 1.96
C ARG A 461 -14.44 -10.31 0.53
N ASN A 462 -13.20 -10.15 0.09
CA ASN A 462 -12.91 -9.72 -1.28
C ASN A 462 -13.42 -10.72 -2.32
N ARG A 463 -13.27 -12.04 -2.08
CA ARG A 463 -13.83 -13.12 -2.93
C ARG A 463 -15.36 -13.09 -2.96
N ILE A 464 -15.99 -12.93 -1.80
CA ILE A 464 -17.47 -12.82 -1.69
C ILE A 464 -17.97 -11.61 -2.47
N ASN A 465 -17.30 -10.46 -2.34
CA ASN A 465 -17.68 -9.25 -3.06
C ASN A 465 -17.49 -9.40 -4.57
N LEU A 466 -16.44 -10.07 -5.03
CA LEU A 466 -16.24 -10.39 -6.43
C LEU A 466 -17.36 -11.31 -6.95
N LEU A 467 -17.70 -12.38 -6.22
CA LEU A 467 -18.79 -13.29 -6.60
C LEU A 467 -20.11 -12.55 -6.75
N ARG A 468 -20.43 -11.60 -5.85
CA ARG A 468 -21.66 -10.81 -5.89
C ARG A 468 -21.75 -9.91 -7.13
N SER A 469 -20.63 -9.43 -7.64
CA SER A 469 -20.55 -8.57 -8.83
C SER A 469 -20.30 -9.36 -10.13
N PHE A 470 -19.98 -10.66 -10.05
CA PHE A 470 -19.70 -11.48 -11.21
C PHE A 470 -20.98 -11.80 -11.99
N ASP A 471 -21.05 -11.30 -13.24
CA ASP A 471 -22.24 -11.52 -14.09
C ASP A 471 -22.30 -12.96 -14.59
N GLN A 472 -23.36 -13.66 -14.20
CA GLN A 472 -23.63 -15.05 -14.56
C GLN A 472 -24.97 -15.21 -15.28
N LYS A 473 -25.66 -14.12 -15.61
CA LYS A 473 -27.04 -14.17 -16.10
C LYS A 473 -27.18 -14.98 -17.38
N GLU A 474 -26.34 -14.67 -18.36
CA GLU A 474 -26.37 -15.37 -19.67
C GLU A 474 -26.12 -16.87 -19.49
N MET A 475 -25.02 -17.23 -18.82
CA MET A 475 -24.64 -18.64 -18.65
C MET A 475 -25.70 -19.41 -17.84
N LYS A 476 -26.23 -18.80 -16.77
CA LYS A 476 -27.33 -19.41 -16.01
C LYS A 476 -28.59 -19.57 -16.85
N GLY A 477 -28.90 -18.65 -17.78
CA GLY A 477 -29.98 -18.77 -18.76
C GLY A 477 -29.80 -19.98 -19.66
N ARG A 478 -28.63 -20.08 -20.29
CA ARG A 478 -28.27 -21.23 -21.17
C ARG A 478 -28.34 -22.59 -20.45
N ILE A 479 -27.88 -22.64 -19.20
CA ILE A 479 -27.96 -23.87 -18.39
C ILE A 479 -29.43 -24.23 -18.08
N LYS A 480 -30.27 -23.23 -17.74
CA LYS A 480 -31.69 -23.47 -17.52
C LYS A 480 -32.40 -24.02 -18.76
N GLU A 481 -32.08 -23.48 -19.94
CA GLU A 481 -32.60 -23.99 -21.22
C GLU A 481 -32.16 -25.44 -21.44
N LEU A 482 -30.87 -25.74 -21.25
CA LEU A 482 -30.35 -27.10 -21.35
C LEU A 482 -31.06 -28.09 -20.43
N LEU A 483 -31.34 -27.71 -19.20
CA LEU A 483 -32.00 -28.55 -18.19
C LEU A 483 -33.52 -28.74 -18.47
N GLN A 484 -34.14 -27.92 -19.33
CA GLN A 484 -35.52 -28.07 -19.76
C GLN A 484 -35.71 -29.13 -20.86
N HIS A 485 -34.62 -29.49 -21.57
CA HIS A 485 -34.69 -30.57 -22.54
C HIS A 485 -34.80 -31.92 -21.82
N PRO A 486 -35.81 -32.76 -22.18
CA PRO A 486 -35.91 -34.09 -21.59
C PRO A 486 -34.62 -34.89 -21.87
N LEU A 487 -34.13 -35.63 -20.86
CA LEU A 487 -33.04 -36.55 -21.06
C LEU A 487 -33.42 -37.52 -22.17
N PRO A 488 -32.53 -37.82 -23.14
CA PRO A 488 -32.83 -38.84 -24.11
C PRO A 488 -33.08 -40.13 -23.32
N HIS A 489 -34.30 -40.62 -23.42
CA HIS A 489 -34.62 -41.94 -22.88
C HIS A 489 -33.80 -42.94 -23.68
N GLY A 490 -32.63 -43.25 -23.14
CA GLY A 490 -31.84 -44.37 -23.65
C GLY A 490 -32.62 -45.61 -23.39
N GLU A 491 -33.02 -46.32 -24.46
CA GLU A 491 -33.45 -47.70 -24.32
C GLU A 491 -32.29 -48.43 -23.61
N VAL A 492 -32.52 -48.79 -22.36
CA VAL A 492 -31.64 -49.70 -21.64
C VAL A 492 -31.74 -51.02 -22.39
N ARG A 493 -30.73 -51.29 -23.24
CA ARG A 493 -30.53 -52.60 -23.87
C ARG A 493 -29.76 -53.53 -22.92
#